data_b98e19154c57054cc575d22f4c69bab6
#
_entry.id   b98e19154c57054cc575d22f4c69bab6
#
_cell.length_a   1.000
_cell.length_b   1.000
_cell.length_c   1.000
_cell.angle_alpha   90.00
_cell.angle_beta   90.00
_cell.angle_gamma   90.00
#
_symmetry.space_group_name_H-M   'P 1'
#
loop_
_entity.id
_entity.type
_entity.pdbx_description
1 polymer ?
#
loop_
_entity_poly.entity_id
_entity_poly.type
_entity_poly.pdbx_seq_one_letter_code
_entity_poly.pdbx_strand_id
1 'polypeptide(L)'
;DGKSATSKSIDDECLSSKKNLPPAVNWHFWPWCNYGCKFCFARFEDIPRADRLPKEIAVTVPQMLAEAGADKITFVGGEPTLCPYLDDLLFVSKEAGLTTCIVSNATGLTEEFLDRCGHLIDWVGLSIDASNDELHVQIGRGMRADLSRASSHHLEQAKEAWNLCRSRGIRMKLNTVVCRANLHDDMTDLVLELRPERWKIFEVLPVEGQNDGDVDELLLDDGEFQSWVDRHSSIAEEGIQFVP
;
A
#
# COMPACT_ATOMS: atom_id res chain seq x y z
N ASP A 1 34.18 -54.85 -14.66
CA ASP A 1 33.87 -53.81 -13.68
C ASP A 1 32.96 -52.77 -14.33
N GLY A 2 31.66 -53.03 -14.16
CA GLY A 2 30.63 -52.12 -14.68
C GLY A 2 30.31 -51.04 -13.64
N LYS A 3 30.48 -49.77 -13.95
CA LYS A 3 29.95 -48.64 -13.23
C LYS A 3 28.62 -48.24 -13.88
N SER A 4 27.52 -48.58 -13.21
CA SER A 4 26.19 -48.05 -13.51
C SER A 4 26.15 -46.55 -13.21
N ALA A 5 26.00 -45.76 -14.25
CA ALA A 5 25.66 -44.34 -14.11
C ALA A 5 24.13 -44.25 -13.89
N THR A 6 23.71 -43.90 -12.70
CA THR A 6 22.33 -43.56 -12.38
C THR A 6 21.96 -42.23 -13.05
N SER A 7 21.06 -42.30 -14.03
CA SER A 7 20.47 -41.15 -14.67
C SER A 7 19.60 -40.43 -13.64
N LYS A 8 20.02 -39.25 -13.16
CA LYS A 8 19.12 -38.33 -12.47
C LYS A 8 18.04 -37.87 -13.46
N SER A 9 16.80 -38.07 -13.10
CA SER A 9 15.68 -37.70 -13.95
C SER A 9 15.57 -36.16 -14.04
N ILE A 10 15.25 -35.67 -15.24
CA ILE A 10 15.06 -34.27 -15.56
C ILE A 10 13.95 -33.64 -14.68
N ASP A 11 13.09 -34.49 -14.12
CA ASP A 11 11.99 -34.07 -13.23
C ASP A 11 12.44 -33.59 -11.83
N ASP A 12 13.59 -34.05 -11.33
CA ASP A 12 14.12 -33.62 -10.03
C ASP A 12 14.80 -32.24 -10.06
N GLU A 13 15.33 -31.82 -11.21
CA GLU A 13 15.88 -30.48 -11.38
C GLU A 13 14.78 -29.41 -11.58
N CYS A 14 13.63 -29.76 -12.14
CA CYS A 14 12.50 -28.85 -12.32
C CYS A 14 11.78 -28.53 -11.00
N LEU A 15 11.81 -29.42 -10.01
CA LEU A 15 11.22 -29.25 -8.68
C LEU A 15 12.07 -28.42 -7.70
N SER A 16 13.38 -28.23 -7.98
CA SER A 16 14.28 -27.43 -7.15
C SER A 16 14.31 -25.92 -7.50
N SER A 17 13.70 -25.51 -8.61
CA SER A 17 13.69 -24.12 -9.10
C SER A 17 12.53 -23.25 -8.51
N LYS A 18 11.73 -23.78 -7.58
CA LYS A 18 10.57 -23.08 -7.01
C LYS A 18 10.93 -22.12 -5.91
N LYS A 19 11.66 -21.03 -6.18
CA LYS A 19 11.71 -19.82 -5.34
C LYS A 19 12.52 -18.70 -6.01
N ASN A 20 12.02 -18.16 -7.12
CA ASN A 20 12.63 -16.99 -7.76
C ASN A 20 11.81 -15.70 -7.57
N LEU A 21 10.65 -15.75 -6.90
CA LEU A 21 9.88 -14.56 -6.55
C LEU A 21 10.09 -14.21 -5.07
N PRO A 22 10.09 -12.92 -4.75
CA PRO A 22 10.02 -12.48 -3.36
C PRO A 22 8.70 -13.01 -2.72
N PRO A 23 8.73 -13.36 -1.41
CA PRO A 23 7.56 -13.91 -0.73
C PRO A 23 6.36 -12.94 -0.67
N ALA A 24 6.60 -11.65 -0.88
CA ALA A 24 5.57 -10.63 -0.89
C ALA A 24 5.67 -9.76 -2.15
N VAL A 25 4.58 -9.66 -2.88
CA VAL A 25 4.48 -8.89 -4.12
C VAL A 25 3.53 -7.72 -3.93
N ASN A 26 3.95 -6.51 -4.35
CA ASN A 26 3.07 -5.36 -4.52
C ASN A 26 2.62 -5.32 -5.97
N TRP A 27 1.32 -5.39 -6.21
CA TRP A 27 0.76 -5.37 -7.54
C TRP A 27 0.02 -4.06 -7.80
N HIS A 28 0.62 -3.20 -8.66
CA HIS A 28 0.04 -1.95 -9.14
C HIS A 28 -0.93 -2.25 -10.29
N PHE A 29 -2.12 -2.74 -9.97
CA PHE A 29 -3.06 -3.27 -10.97
C PHE A 29 -4.11 -2.25 -11.43
N TRP A 30 -4.31 -1.16 -10.65
CA TRP A 30 -5.32 -0.15 -10.88
C TRP A 30 -4.68 1.24 -10.93
N PRO A 31 -4.62 1.90 -12.11
CA PRO A 31 -3.84 3.12 -12.27
C PRO A 31 -4.55 4.38 -11.78
N TRP A 32 -5.85 4.34 -11.48
CA TRP A 32 -6.58 5.56 -11.13
C TRP A 32 -6.68 5.79 -9.64
N CYS A 33 -6.59 7.08 -9.27
CA CYS A 33 -6.77 7.56 -7.93
C CYS A 33 -7.71 8.78 -7.93
N ASN A 34 -8.51 8.90 -6.89
CA ASN A 34 -9.37 10.05 -6.64
C ASN A 34 -8.66 11.16 -5.86
N TYR A 35 -7.45 10.87 -5.33
CA TYR A 35 -6.61 11.84 -4.61
C TYR A 35 -5.59 12.53 -5.52
N GLY A 36 -5.05 13.67 -5.04
CA GLY A 36 -4.10 14.51 -5.78
C GLY A 36 -2.75 14.67 -5.10
N CYS A 37 -2.25 13.66 -4.37
CA CYS A 37 -0.98 13.75 -3.63
C CYS A 37 0.18 14.18 -4.52
N LYS A 38 0.86 15.29 -4.17
CA LYS A 38 1.93 15.88 -4.96
C LYS A 38 3.16 14.98 -5.07
N PHE A 39 3.47 14.23 -4.03
CA PHE A 39 4.61 13.31 -3.99
C PHE A 39 4.33 11.93 -4.61
N CYS A 40 3.14 11.67 -5.15
CA CYS A 40 2.76 10.34 -5.59
C CYS A 40 3.69 9.83 -6.71
N PHE A 41 4.41 8.75 -6.43
CA PHE A 41 5.32 8.08 -7.37
C PHE A 41 4.60 7.12 -8.33
N ALA A 42 3.28 6.96 -8.20
CA ALA A 42 2.47 6.00 -8.94
C ALA A 42 1.20 6.67 -9.48
N ARG A 43 1.36 7.77 -10.20
CA ARG A 43 0.24 8.53 -10.78
C ARG A 43 -0.36 7.85 -12.00
N PHE A 44 0.49 7.19 -12.82
CA PHE A 44 0.10 6.46 -14.02
C PHE A 44 -0.80 7.29 -14.97
N GLU A 45 -0.58 8.60 -15.04
CA GLU A 45 -1.40 9.51 -15.86
C GLU A 45 -1.21 9.28 -17.35
N ASP A 46 -0.09 8.67 -17.73
CA ASP A 46 0.29 8.25 -19.07
C ASP A 46 -0.37 6.94 -19.52
N ILE A 47 -1.01 6.18 -18.59
CA ILE A 47 -1.68 4.93 -18.93
C ILE A 47 -3.11 5.19 -19.39
N PRO A 48 -3.45 4.97 -20.68
CA PRO A 48 -4.80 5.10 -21.16
C PRO A 48 -5.77 4.15 -20.44
N ARG A 49 -7.00 4.57 -20.24
CA ARG A 49 -8.02 3.72 -19.62
C ARG A 49 -8.29 2.41 -20.38
N ALA A 50 -8.04 2.41 -21.68
CA ALA A 50 -8.18 1.24 -22.53
C ALA A 50 -7.11 0.18 -22.26
N ASP A 51 -5.95 0.57 -21.73
CA ASP A 51 -4.78 -0.31 -21.54
C ASP A 51 -4.79 -0.99 -20.15
N ARG A 52 -5.86 -0.80 -19.37
CA ARG A 52 -6.04 -1.56 -18.14
C ARG A 52 -6.11 -3.05 -18.39
N LEU A 53 -5.58 -3.83 -17.47
CA LEU A 53 -5.71 -5.27 -17.54
C LEU A 53 -7.19 -5.67 -17.44
N PRO A 54 -7.75 -6.38 -18.44
CA PRO A 54 -9.14 -6.86 -18.39
C PRO A 54 -9.36 -7.77 -17.17
N LYS A 55 -10.57 -7.75 -16.59
CA LYS A 55 -10.91 -8.57 -15.42
C LYS A 55 -10.57 -10.05 -15.63
N GLU A 56 -10.88 -10.58 -16.82
CA GLU A 56 -10.71 -11.99 -17.17
C GLU A 56 -9.24 -12.44 -17.12
N ILE A 57 -8.31 -11.50 -17.37
CA ILE A 57 -6.88 -11.75 -17.23
C ILE A 57 -6.42 -11.43 -15.81
N ALA A 58 -6.89 -10.35 -15.22
CA ALA A 58 -6.49 -9.94 -13.88
C ALA A 58 -6.73 -11.04 -12.83
N VAL A 59 -7.85 -11.74 -12.90
CA VAL A 59 -8.20 -12.83 -11.95
C VAL A 59 -7.29 -14.06 -12.04
N THR A 60 -6.47 -14.19 -13.09
CA THR A 60 -5.49 -15.30 -13.20
C THR A 60 -4.16 -14.98 -12.51
N VAL A 61 -3.85 -13.69 -12.30
CA VAL A 61 -2.55 -13.26 -11.76
C VAL A 61 -2.28 -13.77 -10.34
N PRO A 62 -3.23 -13.75 -9.39
CA PRO A 62 -2.98 -14.27 -8.04
C PRO A 62 -2.56 -15.74 -8.02
N GLN A 63 -3.21 -16.58 -8.83
CA GLN A 63 -2.85 -18.00 -8.94
C GLN A 63 -1.43 -18.16 -9.51
N MET A 64 -1.08 -17.42 -10.56
CA MET A 64 0.27 -17.45 -11.14
C MET A 64 1.35 -17.02 -10.12
N LEU A 65 1.06 -16.01 -9.29
CA LEU A 65 1.98 -15.56 -8.25
C LEU A 65 2.17 -16.63 -7.15
N ALA A 66 1.09 -17.27 -6.72
CA ALA A 66 1.15 -18.35 -5.74
C ALA A 66 1.95 -19.55 -6.28
N GLU A 67 1.70 -19.95 -7.52
CA GLU A 67 2.45 -21.04 -8.21
C GLU A 67 3.93 -20.71 -8.34
N ALA A 68 4.27 -19.43 -8.55
CA ALA A 68 5.64 -18.95 -8.62
C ALA A 68 6.31 -18.79 -7.23
N GLY A 69 5.58 -19.05 -6.12
CA GLY A 69 6.10 -19.09 -4.77
C GLY A 69 5.90 -17.84 -3.93
N ALA A 70 5.02 -16.93 -4.33
CA ALA A 70 4.60 -15.82 -3.48
C ALA A 70 3.70 -16.33 -2.34
N ASP A 71 3.89 -15.76 -1.14
CA ASP A 71 3.08 -16.03 0.06
C ASP A 71 2.04 -14.92 0.29
N LYS A 72 2.27 -13.76 -0.31
CA LYS A 72 1.49 -12.55 -0.06
C LYS A 72 1.36 -11.69 -1.30
N ILE A 73 0.15 -11.18 -1.52
CA ILE A 73 -0.14 -10.13 -2.51
C ILE A 73 -0.60 -8.85 -1.80
N THR A 74 -0.07 -7.71 -2.24
CA THR A 74 -0.54 -6.40 -1.80
C THR A 74 -1.11 -5.67 -3.01
N PHE A 75 -2.40 -5.40 -2.95
CA PHE A 75 -3.10 -4.60 -3.95
C PHE A 75 -2.79 -3.13 -3.74
N VAL A 76 -2.12 -2.56 -4.73
CA VAL A 76 -1.71 -1.16 -4.78
C VAL A 76 -1.99 -0.60 -6.17
N GLY A 77 -1.64 0.65 -6.41
CA GLY A 77 -1.81 1.30 -7.71
C GLY A 77 -2.06 2.77 -7.50
N GLY A 78 -3.09 3.34 -8.14
CA GLY A 78 -3.74 4.56 -7.71
C GLY A 78 -4.50 4.30 -6.40
N GLU A 79 -5.82 4.12 -6.48
CA GLU A 79 -6.62 3.67 -5.32
C GLU A 79 -7.29 2.32 -5.65
N PRO A 80 -6.87 1.21 -5.01
CA PRO A 80 -7.39 -0.13 -5.30
C PRO A 80 -8.91 -0.26 -5.13
N THR A 81 -9.50 0.43 -4.14
CA THR A 81 -10.93 0.34 -3.85
C THR A 81 -11.83 0.95 -4.92
N LEU A 82 -11.25 1.68 -5.89
CA LEU A 82 -11.96 2.17 -7.08
C LEU A 82 -12.09 1.11 -8.18
N CYS A 83 -11.41 -0.02 -8.02
CA CYS A 83 -11.50 -1.11 -9.00
C CYS A 83 -12.81 -1.88 -8.82
N PRO A 84 -13.67 -1.96 -9.87
CA PRO A 84 -14.99 -2.59 -9.75
C PRO A 84 -14.95 -4.13 -9.61
N TYR A 85 -13.77 -4.75 -9.75
CA TYR A 85 -13.57 -6.19 -9.60
C TYR A 85 -12.52 -6.53 -8.54
N LEU A 86 -12.26 -5.62 -7.61
CA LEU A 86 -11.34 -5.89 -6.49
C LEU A 86 -11.80 -7.09 -5.64
N ASP A 87 -13.12 -7.24 -5.46
CA ASP A 87 -13.71 -8.35 -4.71
C ASP A 87 -13.33 -9.70 -5.32
N ASP A 88 -13.41 -9.81 -6.66
CA ASP A 88 -13.02 -11.03 -7.37
C ASP A 88 -11.51 -11.32 -7.21
N LEU A 89 -10.67 -10.27 -7.25
CA LEU A 89 -9.22 -10.42 -7.06
C LEU A 89 -8.87 -10.87 -5.64
N LEU A 90 -9.54 -10.33 -4.64
CA LEU A 90 -9.39 -10.77 -3.24
C LEU A 90 -9.81 -12.23 -3.08
N PHE A 91 -10.96 -12.60 -3.65
CA PHE A 91 -11.47 -13.98 -3.59
C PHE A 91 -10.48 -14.97 -4.21
N VAL A 92 -10.04 -14.75 -5.46
CA VAL A 92 -9.10 -15.68 -6.12
C VAL A 92 -7.74 -15.71 -5.44
N SER A 93 -7.32 -14.61 -4.79
CA SER A 93 -6.08 -14.59 -4.00
C SER A 93 -6.19 -15.47 -2.77
N LYS A 94 -7.33 -15.46 -2.07
CA LYS A 94 -7.57 -16.33 -0.90
C LYS A 94 -7.66 -17.79 -1.34
N GLU A 95 -8.34 -18.10 -2.45
CA GLU A 95 -8.39 -19.46 -3.01
C GLU A 95 -7.00 -19.97 -3.40
N ALA A 96 -6.11 -19.08 -3.88
CA ALA A 96 -4.71 -19.41 -4.17
C ALA A 96 -3.83 -19.55 -2.91
N GLY A 97 -4.38 -19.34 -1.70
CA GLY A 97 -3.66 -19.44 -0.42
C GLY A 97 -2.80 -18.22 -0.08
N LEU A 98 -2.96 -17.10 -0.79
CA LEU A 98 -2.17 -15.89 -0.54
C LEU A 98 -2.68 -15.11 0.68
N THR A 99 -1.77 -14.55 1.45
CA THR A 99 -2.09 -13.46 2.38
C THR A 99 -2.41 -12.20 1.58
N THR A 100 -3.59 -11.62 1.81
CA THR A 100 -4.06 -10.45 1.07
C THR A 100 -3.81 -9.16 1.85
N CYS A 101 -3.40 -8.11 1.15
CA CYS A 101 -3.22 -6.78 1.71
C CYS A 101 -3.72 -5.73 0.72
N ILE A 102 -4.37 -4.68 1.21
CA ILE A 102 -4.72 -3.49 0.42
C ILE A 102 -3.96 -2.31 1.00
N VAL A 103 -3.38 -1.46 0.13
CA VAL A 103 -2.90 -0.11 0.53
C VAL A 103 -3.86 0.91 -0.06
N SER A 104 -4.47 1.71 0.79
CA SER A 104 -5.59 2.58 0.43
C SER A 104 -5.47 3.98 1.04
N ASN A 105 -6.09 4.94 0.37
CA ASN A 105 -6.34 6.28 0.88
C ASN A 105 -7.62 6.38 1.75
N ALA A 106 -8.21 5.26 2.12
CA ALA A 106 -9.41 5.09 2.93
C ALA A 106 -10.76 5.29 2.21
N THR A 107 -10.83 6.04 1.11
CA THR A 107 -12.11 6.50 0.56
C THR A 107 -13.11 5.41 0.18
N GLY A 108 -12.64 4.22 -0.18
CA GLY A 108 -13.50 3.10 -0.55
C GLY A 108 -13.61 2.00 0.51
N LEU A 109 -12.98 2.16 1.68
CA LEU A 109 -13.09 1.23 2.80
C LEU A 109 -14.36 1.50 3.63
N THR A 110 -15.50 1.50 2.95
CA THR A 110 -16.82 1.73 3.53
C THR A 110 -17.35 0.49 4.25
N GLU A 111 -18.36 0.68 5.09
CA GLU A 111 -19.04 -0.42 5.77
C GLU A 111 -19.58 -1.45 4.75
N GLU A 112 -20.23 -0.97 3.67
CA GLU A 112 -20.75 -1.82 2.60
C GLU A 112 -19.64 -2.65 1.91
N PHE A 113 -18.49 -2.03 1.61
CA PHE A 113 -17.35 -2.73 1.01
C PHE A 113 -16.81 -3.80 1.96
N LEU A 114 -16.61 -3.45 3.22
CA LEU A 114 -16.04 -4.35 4.22
C LEU A 114 -17.01 -5.47 4.63
N ASP A 115 -18.31 -5.24 4.62
CA ASP A 115 -19.31 -6.30 4.85
C ASP A 115 -19.31 -7.33 3.71
N ARG A 116 -19.08 -6.86 2.48
CA ARG A 116 -19.04 -7.71 1.29
C ARG A 116 -17.75 -8.54 1.21
N CYS A 117 -16.58 -7.93 1.42
CA CYS A 117 -15.30 -8.59 1.18
C CYS A 117 -14.26 -8.44 2.29
N GLY A 118 -14.58 -7.85 3.45
CA GLY A 118 -13.63 -7.69 4.55
C GLY A 118 -13.04 -9.00 5.05
N HIS A 119 -13.81 -10.10 5.01
CA HIS A 119 -13.35 -11.45 5.38
C HIS A 119 -12.27 -12.02 4.44
N LEU A 120 -12.06 -11.41 3.28
CA LEU A 120 -11.03 -11.77 2.31
C LEU A 120 -9.75 -10.94 2.48
N ILE A 121 -9.72 -9.99 3.44
CA ILE A 121 -8.63 -9.04 3.64
C ILE A 121 -7.90 -9.38 4.95
N ASP A 122 -6.63 -9.76 4.86
CA ASP A 122 -5.81 -10.02 6.06
C ASP A 122 -5.19 -8.72 6.61
N TRP A 123 -4.84 -7.78 5.72
CA TRP A 123 -4.18 -6.54 6.07
C TRP A 123 -4.72 -5.35 5.29
N VAL A 124 -4.82 -4.22 5.97
CA VAL A 124 -4.96 -2.92 5.34
C VAL A 124 -3.80 -2.02 5.75
N GLY A 125 -3.16 -1.38 4.77
CA GLY A 125 -2.23 -0.28 4.99
C GLY A 125 -2.94 1.02 4.65
N LEU A 126 -3.27 1.85 5.65
CA LEU A 126 -3.80 3.17 5.41
C LEU A 126 -2.68 4.20 5.27
N SER A 127 -2.84 5.08 4.31
CA SER A 127 -1.90 6.17 4.06
C SER A 127 -2.37 7.43 4.78
N ILE A 128 -1.69 7.80 5.88
CA ILE A 128 -1.92 9.04 6.63
C ILE A 128 -0.56 9.71 6.83
N ASP A 129 -0.38 10.90 6.30
CA ASP A 129 0.94 11.54 6.27
C ASP A 129 1.11 12.66 7.30
N ALA A 130 0.03 13.08 7.97
CA ALA A 130 0.06 14.16 8.93
C ALA A 130 -0.99 14.00 10.04
N SER A 131 -0.79 14.68 11.15
CA SER A 131 -1.69 14.69 12.30
C SER A 131 -2.93 15.59 12.10
N ASN A 132 -2.99 16.37 11.02
CA ASN A 132 -4.09 17.29 10.73
C ASN A 132 -4.33 17.48 9.24
N ASP A 133 -5.52 17.98 8.88
CA ASP A 133 -5.93 18.14 7.49
C ASP A 133 -5.32 19.38 6.80
N GLU A 134 -4.84 20.38 7.54
CA GLU A 134 -4.11 21.54 6.97
C GLU A 134 -2.83 21.09 6.28
N LEU A 135 -2.08 20.18 6.92
CA LEU A 135 -0.88 19.58 6.32
C LEU A 135 -1.24 18.65 5.16
N HIS A 136 -2.34 17.89 5.27
CA HIS A 136 -2.82 17.07 4.16
C HIS A 136 -3.13 17.90 2.91
N VAL A 137 -3.73 19.09 3.06
CA VAL A 137 -3.94 20.03 1.95
C VAL A 137 -2.62 20.45 1.31
N GLN A 138 -1.61 20.80 2.10
CA GLN A 138 -0.28 21.21 1.59
C GLN A 138 0.39 20.08 0.80
N ILE A 139 0.26 18.84 1.28
CA ILE A 139 0.77 17.62 0.65
C ILE A 139 -0.03 17.26 -0.62
N GLY A 140 -1.26 17.77 -0.75
CA GLY A 140 -2.20 17.36 -1.79
C GLY A 140 -2.92 16.04 -1.47
N ARG A 141 -2.88 15.60 -0.19
CA ARG A 141 -3.60 14.40 0.25
C ARG A 141 -5.07 14.72 0.55
N GLY A 142 -5.93 14.40 -0.38
CA GLY A 142 -7.36 14.64 -0.29
C GLY A 142 -8.03 14.43 -1.64
N MET A 143 -9.36 14.44 -1.65
CA MET A 143 -10.14 14.41 -2.88
C MET A 143 -9.78 15.62 -3.76
N ARG A 144 -9.53 15.40 -5.04
CA ARG A 144 -9.14 16.49 -5.98
C ARG A 144 -10.14 17.65 -5.96
N ALA A 145 -11.44 17.38 -5.78
CA ALA A 145 -12.48 18.40 -5.69
C ALA A 145 -12.37 19.25 -4.41
N ASP A 146 -11.96 18.67 -3.29
CA ASP A 146 -11.83 19.39 -2.02
C ASP A 146 -10.51 20.18 -1.99
N LEU A 147 -9.43 19.62 -2.52
CA LEU A 147 -8.13 20.29 -2.65
C LEU A 147 -8.23 21.58 -3.48
N SER A 148 -9.09 21.62 -4.51
CA SER A 148 -9.34 22.83 -5.29
C SER A 148 -9.98 23.96 -4.45
N ARG A 149 -10.50 23.64 -3.27
CA ARG A 149 -11.09 24.56 -2.29
C ARG A 149 -10.19 24.74 -1.05
N ALA A 150 -8.93 24.28 -1.13
CA ALA A 150 -7.97 24.24 -0.02
C ALA A 150 -8.55 23.53 1.24
N SER A 151 -9.24 22.42 1.02
CA SER A 151 -9.86 21.61 2.07
C SER A 151 -9.44 20.15 1.95
N SER A 152 -9.39 19.44 3.07
CA SER A 152 -9.27 17.99 3.15
C SER A 152 -10.09 17.49 4.33
N HIS A 153 -10.68 16.32 4.19
CA HIS A 153 -11.36 15.57 5.25
C HIS A 153 -10.74 14.19 5.38
N HIS A 154 -9.49 14.07 4.96
CA HIS A 154 -8.80 12.79 4.88
C HIS A 154 -8.62 12.15 6.25
N LEU A 155 -8.23 12.93 7.26
CA LEU A 155 -7.92 12.38 8.58
C LEU A 155 -9.15 11.76 9.25
N GLU A 156 -10.29 12.44 9.23
CA GLU A 156 -11.54 11.93 9.77
C GLU A 156 -11.97 10.65 9.05
N GLN A 157 -12.00 10.68 7.71
CA GLN A 157 -12.34 9.53 6.89
C GLN A 157 -11.40 8.34 7.10
N ALA A 158 -10.09 8.59 7.26
CA ALA A 158 -9.12 7.55 7.52
C ALA A 158 -9.31 6.93 8.92
N LYS A 159 -9.65 7.71 9.95
CA LYS A 159 -9.97 7.20 11.28
C LYS A 159 -11.25 6.35 11.28
N GLU A 160 -12.27 6.77 10.55
CA GLU A 160 -13.49 5.97 10.39
C GLU A 160 -13.20 4.62 9.73
N ALA A 161 -12.52 4.64 8.58
CA ALA A 161 -12.12 3.43 7.86
C ALA A 161 -11.22 2.52 8.72
N TRP A 162 -10.31 3.12 9.52
CA TRP A 162 -9.48 2.40 10.47
C TRP A 162 -10.30 1.61 11.48
N ASN A 163 -11.27 2.26 12.11
CA ASN A 163 -12.14 1.64 13.10
C ASN A 163 -13.02 0.54 12.49
N LEU A 164 -13.55 0.76 11.28
CA LEU A 164 -14.33 -0.23 10.54
C LEU A 164 -13.51 -1.48 10.20
N CYS A 165 -12.27 -1.32 9.78
CA CYS A 165 -11.36 -2.44 9.51
C CYS A 165 -11.03 -3.21 10.79
N ARG A 166 -10.66 -2.51 11.87
CA ARG A 166 -10.31 -3.15 13.15
C ARG A 166 -11.47 -3.91 13.77
N SER A 167 -12.68 -3.37 13.71
CA SER A 167 -13.88 -4.04 14.25
C SER A 167 -14.18 -5.37 13.55
N ARG A 168 -13.65 -5.57 12.32
CA ARG A 168 -13.76 -6.80 11.55
C ARG A 168 -12.53 -7.72 11.66
N GLY A 169 -11.59 -7.41 12.57
CA GLY A 169 -10.39 -8.22 12.81
C GLY A 169 -9.31 -8.08 11.74
N ILE A 170 -9.42 -7.09 10.85
CA ILE A 170 -8.41 -6.84 9.84
C ILE A 170 -7.17 -6.20 10.49
N ARG A 171 -5.99 -6.71 10.17
CA ARG A 171 -4.72 -6.21 10.68
C ARG A 171 -4.35 -4.89 10.01
N MET A 172 -3.87 -3.92 10.79
CA MET A 172 -3.68 -2.56 10.31
C MET A 172 -2.21 -2.15 10.25
N LYS A 173 -1.85 -1.50 9.15
CA LYS A 173 -0.58 -0.78 8.98
C LYS A 173 -0.87 0.68 8.72
N LEU A 174 -0.04 1.54 9.26
CA LEU A 174 0.01 2.94 8.90
C LEU A 174 1.18 3.16 7.94
N ASN A 175 0.95 3.88 6.85
CA ASN A 175 1.98 4.33 5.91
C ASN A 175 2.04 5.85 5.94
N THR A 176 3.21 6.41 6.15
CA THR A 176 3.45 7.86 6.19
C THR A 176 4.61 8.21 5.27
N VAL A 177 4.40 9.15 4.36
CA VAL A 177 5.47 9.76 3.57
C VAL A 177 5.88 11.06 4.26
N VAL A 178 7.13 11.12 4.69
CA VAL A 178 7.74 12.32 5.28
C VAL A 178 8.24 13.22 4.16
N CYS A 179 7.82 14.47 4.19
CA CYS A 179 8.17 15.50 3.21
C CYS A 179 8.31 16.86 3.91
N ARG A 180 8.72 17.87 3.16
CA ARG A 180 8.91 19.24 3.70
C ARG A 180 7.68 19.77 4.44
N ALA A 181 6.48 19.48 3.97
CA ALA A 181 5.24 19.98 4.55
C ALA A 181 4.95 19.42 5.96
N ASN A 182 5.29 18.16 6.22
CA ASN A 182 5.05 17.49 7.50
C ASN A 182 6.32 17.23 8.33
N LEU A 183 7.45 17.81 7.92
CA LEU A 183 8.75 17.60 8.59
C LEU A 183 8.72 17.93 10.08
N HIS A 184 7.97 18.95 10.47
CA HIS A 184 7.87 19.41 11.87
C HIS A 184 6.62 18.89 12.59
N ASP A 185 5.79 18.10 11.91
CA ASP A 185 4.61 17.47 12.51
C ASP A 185 5.02 16.35 13.48
N ASP A 186 4.32 16.27 14.61
CA ASP A 186 4.46 15.17 15.55
C ASP A 186 3.24 14.27 15.46
N MET A 187 3.45 13.08 14.93
CA MET A 187 2.41 12.08 14.73
C MET A 187 2.24 11.13 15.92
N THR A 188 2.99 11.31 17.00
CA THR A 188 3.03 10.40 18.15
C THR A 188 1.65 10.13 18.72
N ASP A 189 0.89 11.17 19.03
CA ASP A 189 -0.44 11.02 19.62
C ASP A 189 -1.42 10.31 18.68
N LEU A 190 -1.38 10.64 17.38
CA LEU A 190 -2.22 9.97 16.38
C LEU A 190 -1.87 8.49 16.25
N VAL A 191 -0.59 8.16 16.23
CA VAL A 191 -0.13 6.77 16.14
C VAL A 191 -0.50 5.97 17.37
N LEU A 192 -0.41 6.57 18.57
CA LEU A 192 -0.84 5.96 19.83
C LEU A 192 -2.36 5.77 19.89
N GLU A 193 -3.14 6.69 19.32
CA GLU A 193 -4.60 6.55 19.18
C GLU A 193 -4.96 5.38 18.26
N LEU A 194 -4.35 5.33 17.09
CA LEU A 194 -4.63 4.32 16.05
C LEU A 194 -4.08 2.93 16.39
N ARG A 195 -2.94 2.85 17.09
CA ARG A 195 -2.24 1.61 17.46
C ARG A 195 -2.09 0.64 16.29
N PRO A 196 -1.37 1.03 15.22
CA PRO A 196 -1.08 0.14 14.12
C PRO A 196 -0.19 -1.03 14.59
N GLU A 197 -0.34 -2.21 13.98
CA GLU A 197 0.64 -3.29 14.19
C GLU A 197 1.99 -2.93 13.58
N ARG A 198 1.97 -2.12 12.50
CA ARG A 198 3.17 -1.63 11.84
C ARG A 198 2.97 -0.20 11.36
N TRP A 199 3.92 0.66 11.67
CA TRP A 199 4.03 1.99 11.09
C TRP A 199 5.22 2.05 10.14
N LYS A 200 4.94 2.22 8.84
CA LYS A 200 5.96 2.35 7.80
C LYS A 200 6.16 3.82 7.46
N ILE A 201 7.41 4.22 7.45
CA ILE A 201 7.83 5.57 7.15
C ILE A 201 8.59 5.55 5.83
N PHE A 202 8.27 6.47 4.96
CA PHE A 202 8.92 6.61 3.67
C PHE A 202 9.44 8.05 3.52
N GLU A 203 10.64 8.19 3.00
CA GLU A 203 11.12 9.49 2.54
C GLU A 203 10.46 9.85 1.21
N VAL A 204 10.11 11.12 1.04
CA VAL A 204 9.66 11.64 -0.25
C VAL A 204 10.80 11.57 -1.27
N LEU A 205 10.51 11.07 -2.47
CA LEU A 205 11.49 10.94 -3.54
C LEU A 205 10.95 11.49 -4.87
N PRO A 206 11.78 12.15 -5.68
CA PRO A 206 11.44 12.48 -7.06
C PRO A 206 11.47 11.19 -7.89
N VAL A 207 10.45 10.99 -8.71
CA VAL A 207 10.36 9.84 -9.63
C VAL A 207 10.00 10.37 -11.01
N GLU A 208 10.98 10.29 -11.94
CA GLU A 208 10.85 10.77 -13.30
C GLU A 208 9.61 10.18 -13.99
N GLY A 209 8.84 11.05 -14.66
CA GLY A 209 7.60 10.68 -15.33
C GLY A 209 6.39 10.49 -14.41
N GLN A 210 6.53 10.66 -13.09
CA GLN A 210 5.44 10.46 -12.14
C GLN A 210 5.08 11.72 -11.35
N ASN A 211 6.05 12.34 -10.68
CA ASN A 211 5.78 13.47 -9.80
C ASN A 211 6.66 14.70 -10.13
N ASP A 212 7.18 14.77 -11.34
CA ASP A 212 8.05 15.83 -11.82
C ASP A 212 7.45 17.22 -11.58
N GLY A 213 8.23 18.11 -10.95
CA GLY A 213 7.85 19.48 -10.64
C GLY A 213 6.93 19.62 -9.42
N ASP A 214 5.96 18.73 -9.24
CA ASP A 214 5.02 18.80 -8.13
C ASP A 214 5.65 18.41 -6.78
N VAL A 215 6.68 17.56 -6.82
CA VAL A 215 7.38 17.07 -5.64
C VAL A 215 8.49 18.01 -5.16
N ASP A 216 8.98 18.92 -6.00
CA ASP A 216 10.19 19.70 -5.75
C ASP A 216 10.14 20.50 -4.44
N GLU A 217 9.01 21.13 -4.15
CA GLU A 217 8.79 21.88 -2.90
C GLU A 217 8.63 20.98 -1.66
N LEU A 218 8.49 19.67 -1.85
CA LEU A 218 8.29 18.70 -0.78
C LEU A 218 9.55 17.91 -0.43
N LEU A 219 10.63 18.05 -1.22
CA LEU A 219 11.88 17.31 -0.99
C LEU A 219 12.53 17.75 0.33
N LEU A 220 13.22 16.79 0.94
CA LEU A 220 13.96 16.99 2.18
C LEU A 220 15.43 17.24 1.90
N ASP A 221 16.09 17.95 2.82
CA ASP A 221 17.54 18.08 2.83
C ASP A 221 18.20 16.90 3.54
N ASP A 222 19.51 16.75 3.34
CA ASP A 222 20.28 15.66 3.95
C ASP A 222 20.10 15.62 5.48
N GLY A 223 19.74 14.45 6.00
CA GLY A 223 19.57 14.20 7.43
C GLY A 223 18.22 14.60 8.04
N GLU A 224 17.36 15.33 7.33
CA GLU A 224 16.05 15.73 7.84
C GLU A 224 15.13 14.53 8.03
N PHE A 225 15.13 13.60 7.08
CA PHE A 225 14.39 12.34 7.20
C PHE A 225 14.82 11.57 8.46
N GLN A 226 16.12 11.39 8.64
CA GLN A 226 16.64 10.68 9.83
C GLN A 226 16.25 11.40 11.13
N SER A 227 16.32 12.74 11.16
CA SER A 227 15.91 13.53 12.32
C SER A 227 14.42 13.35 12.65
N TRP A 228 13.57 13.21 11.63
CA TRP A 228 12.14 12.91 11.81
C TRP A 228 11.95 11.49 12.37
N VAL A 229 12.65 10.50 11.82
CA VAL A 229 12.64 9.10 12.30
C VAL A 229 13.08 9.01 13.75
N ASP A 230 14.18 9.65 14.11
CA ASP A 230 14.74 9.64 15.48
C ASP A 230 13.73 10.23 16.48
N ARG A 231 13.05 11.32 16.14
CA ARG A 231 12.02 11.95 16.98
C ARG A 231 10.85 11.03 17.31
N HIS A 232 10.48 10.13 16.38
CA HIS A 232 9.35 9.21 16.57
C HIS A 232 9.77 7.79 16.98
N SER A 233 11.06 7.53 17.16
CA SER A 233 11.59 6.17 17.38
C SER A 233 11.07 5.51 18.66
N SER A 234 10.71 6.30 19.70
CA SER A 234 10.13 5.80 20.95
C SER A 234 8.81 5.05 20.78
N ILE A 235 8.11 5.24 19.66
CA ILE A 235 6.89 4.48 19.31
C ILE A 235 7.12 2.96 19.31
N ALA A 236 8.34 2.52 19.03
CA ALA A 236 8.69 1.09 19.08
C ALA A 236 8.56 0.49 20.50
N GLU A 237 8.74 1.30 21.56
CA GLU A 237 8.60 0.87 22.95
C GLU A 237 7.13 0.57 23.31
N GLU A 238 6.19 1.12 22.55
CA GLU A 238 4.76 0.90 22.71
C GLU A 238 4.24 -0.40 22.03
N GLY A 239 5.17 -1.22 21.51
CA GLY A 239 4.86 -2.49 20.84
C GLY A 239 4.41 -2.33 19.38
N ILE A 240 4.59 -1.15 18.80
CA ILE A 240 4.31 -0.85 17.39
C ILE A 240 5.57 -1.17 16.58
N GLN A 241 5.45 -1.97 15.53
CA GLN A 241 6.59 -2.21 14.63
C GLN A 241 6.87 -0.95 13.80
N PHE A 242 7.83 -0.15 14.25
CA PHE A 242 8.31 1.05 13.55
C PHE A 242 9.29 0.67 12.44
N VAL A 243 9.04 1.08 11.20
CA VAL A 243 9.79 0.66 10.00
C VAL A 243 10.05 1.90 9.12
N PRO A 244 11.16 2.60 9.35
CA PRO A 244 11.66 3.64 8.44
C PRO A 244 12.28 3.06 7.17
#